data_752628724d87024dc79d589e535922bf
#
_entry.id   752628724d87024dc79d589e535922bf
#
_cell.length_a   1.000
_cell.length_b   1.000
_cell.length_c   1.000
_cell.angle_alpha   90.00
_cell.angle_beta   90.00
_cell.angle_gamma   90.00
#
_symmetry.space_group_name_H-M   'P 1'
#
loop_
_entity.id
_entity.type
_entity.pdbx_description
1 polymer ?
#
loop_
_entity_poly.entity_id
_entity_poly.type
_entity_poly.pdbx_seq_one_letter_code
_entity_poly.pdbx_strand_id
1 'polypeptide(L)'
;MQPTRTLAFLVLLSVLLPACGFASDDTESSKRPIRAIADQNLQVTTAKGTGALPLYLSIDGRSVDLSHPLPSVTRALIVFHGKLRDADVYNRSGLAAIKNAGAAGRGTLLVTPQFLEQVDVDAYRLPANVLRWAPEEWMAGDNALNAPLSSFDAIDAMLARLADRTLFPNLNTVIVAGHSGGAQVVQRYAVVGRGGDTLIRSGVHVRYVIANPSSYVYFSPERPVLNSRGDFSFAPPVKSCYGKYDRWKYGVNDPPPYLDGASFPDLEQRYLRRDVVYLLGTNDIDPNHPALDKTCSGEDQGPYRLFRGKAYFRYLELRHPALATAGATQQLWFVPGVEHDGDKMLNSACGLAALFDSGSCVTRSLDPKP
;
A
#
# COMPACT_ATOMS: atom_id res chain seq x y z
N MET A 1 -38.83 -53.98 54.53
CA MET A 1 -39.17 -53.63 53.16
C MET A 1 -38.74 -52.18 52.97
N GLN A 2 -37.52 -51.99 52.37
CA GLN A 2 -36.99 -50.67 51.98
C GLN A 2 -37.04 -50.54 50.47
N PRO A 3 -37.45 -49.43 49.86
CA PRO A 3 -37.43 -49.25 48.44
C PRO A 3 -36.05 -48.74 47.99
N THR A 4 -35.49 -49.43 47.03
CA THR A 4 -34.26 -49.09 46.29
C THR A 4 -34.51 -47.85 45.40
N ARG A 5 -33.71 -46.79 45.62
CA ARG A 5 -33.65 -45.60 44.73
C ARG A 5 -32.66 -45.86 43.59
N THR A 6 -33.20 -45.91 42.38
CA THR A 6 -32.38 -45.97 41.15
C THR A 6 -31.94 -44.54 40.79
N LEU A 7 -30.63 -44.29 40.81
CA LEU A 7 -30.03 -43.05 40.30
C LEU A 7 -29.89 -43.17 38.78
N ALA A 8 -30.58 -42.30 38.04
CA ALA A 8 -30.39 -42.14 36.61
C ALA A 8 -29.24 -41.15 36.38
N PHE A 9 -28.12 -41.61 35.78
CA PHE A 9 -27.05 -40.77 35.30
C PHE A 9 -27.44 -40.16 33.92
N LEU A 10 -27.64 -38.85 33.89
CA LEU A 10 -27.77 -38.09 32.65
C LEU A 10 -26.34 -37.83 32.07
N VAL A 11 -25.99 -38.53 31.00
CA VAL A 11 -24.77 -38.24 30.25
C VAL A 11 -25.08 -37.08 29.32
N LEU A 12 -24.56 -35.89 29.64
CA LEU A 12 -24.53 -34.74 28.70
C LEU A 12 -23.48 -35.01 27.63
N LEU A 13 -23.94 -35.34 26.43
CA LEU A 13 -23.12 -35.44 25.25
C LEU A 13 -22.88 -34.01 24.70
N SER A 14 -21.75 -33.41 25.06
CA SER A 14 -21.30 -32.13 24.48
C SER A 14 -20.86 -32.37 23.03
N VAL A 15 -21.73 -32.02 22.10
CA VAL A 15 -21.38 -31.97 20.66
C VAL A 15 -20.44 -30.77 20.45
N LEU A 16 -19.15 -31.04 20.37
CA LEU A 16 -18.16 -30.10 19.84
C LEU A 16 -18.42 -29.94 18.32
N LEU A 17 -19.12 -28.88 17.95
CA LEU A 17 -19.19 -28.44 16.56
C LEU A 17 -17.79 -27.91 16.19
N PRO A 18 -17.13 -28.42 15.15
CA PRO A 18 -15.93 -27.79 14.65
C PRO A 18 -16.32 -26.39 14.14
N ALA A 19 -15.74 -25.34 14.71
CA ALA A 19 -15.77 -24.03 14.11
C ALA A 19 -15.05 -24.14 12.75
N CYS A 20 -15.81 -24.29 11.68
CA CYS A 20 -15.29 -24.04 10.32
C CYS A 20 -14.88 -22.57 10.28
N GLY A 21 -13.61 -22.30 10.53
CA GLY A 21 -12.98 -21.05 10.15
C GLY A 21 -13.13 -20.94 8.63
N PHE A 22 -13.98 -20.04 8.17
CA PHE A 22 -14.02 -19.63 6.78
C PHE A 22 -12.70 -18.88 6.53
N ALA A 23 -11.68 -19.60 6.05
CA ALA A 23 -10.61 -18.98 5.29
C ALA A 23 -11.31 -18.35 4.07
N SER A 24 -11.50 -17.05 4.07
CA SER A 24 -12.01 -16.34 2.91
C SER A 24 -10.99 -16.56 1.79
N ASP A 25 -11.43 -17.20 0.72
CA ASP A 25 -10.65 -17.34 -0.50
C ASP A 25 -10.51 -15.95 -1.12
N ASP A 26 -9.41 -15.24 -0.80
CA ASP A 26 -9.15 -13.87 -1.24
C ASP A 26 -9.09 -13.74 -2.76
N THR A 27 -8.84 -14.84 -3.49
CA THR A 27 -8.89 -14.85 -4.95
C THR A 27 -10.30 -14.76 -5.49
N GLU A 28 -11.28 -15.35 -4.86
CA GLU A 28 -12.69 -15.16 -5.22
C GLU A 28 -13.28 -13.84 -4.70
N SER A 29 -12.83 -13.37 -3.54
CA SER A 29 -13.33 -12.12 -2.96
C SER A 29 -12.97 -10.89 -3.78
N SER A 30 -11.82 -10.89 -4.48
CA SER A 30 -11.44 -9.81 -5.41
C SER A 30 -12.35 -9.73 -6.66
N LYS A 31 -13.07 -10.79 -7.00
CA LYS A 31 -14.03 -10.83 -8.12
C LYS A 31 -15.45 -10.40 -7.72
N ARG A 32 -15.69 -10.20 -6.42
CA ARG A 32 -17.00 -9.75 -5.91
C ARG A 32 -17.04 -8.24 -5.79
N PRO A 33 -18.22 -7.62 -5.90
CA PRO A 33 -18.36 -6.21 -5.60
C PRO A 33 -17.95 -5.91 -4.15
N ILE A 34 -17.35 -4.75 -3.97
CA ILE A 34 -17.03 -4.23 -2.63
C ILE A 34 -18.30 -3.96 -1.82
N ARG A 35 -18.13 -3.76 -0.50
CA ARG A 35 -19.28 -3.56 0.41
C ARG A 35 -19.75 -2.12 0.49
N ALA A 36 -18.89 -1.15 0.20
CA ALA A 36 -19.19 0.27 0.29
C ALA A 36 -18.40 1.06 -0.75
N ILE A 37 -19.05 2.09 -1.30
CA ILE A 37 -18.43 3.09 -2.16
C ILE A 37 -18.12 4.31 -1.32
N ALA A 38 -16.98 4.93 -1.54
CA ALA A 38 -16.61 6.20 -0.92
C ALA A 38 -17.60 7.31 -1.34
N ASP A 39 -17.91 8.18 -0.38
CA ASP A 39 -19.02 9.12 -0.47
C ASP A 39 -18.69 10.43 -1.20
N GLN A 40 -17.41 10.65 -1.51
CA GLN A 40 -16.94 11.84 -2.24
C GLN A 40 -16.23 11.45 -3.53
N ASN A 41 -16.03 12.42 -4.41
CA ASN A 41 -15.34 12.21 -5.67
C ASN A 41 -14.31 13.32 -5.92
N LEU A 42 -13.11 12.92 -6.32
CA LEU A 42 -12.11 13.81 -6.89
C LEU A 42 -12.24 13.82 -8.40
N GLN A 43 -12.37 15.00 -8.99
CA GLN A 43 -12.27 15.16 -10.43
C GLN A 43 -10.80 15.02 -10.86
N VAL A 44 -10.51 14.02 -11.67
CA VAL A 44 -9.20 13.81 -12.30
C VAL A 44 -9.28 14.36 -13.72
N THR A 45 -8.45 15.34 -14.03
CA THR A 45 -8.42 15.98 -15.35
C THR A 45 -6.97 16.07 -15.85
N THR A 46 -6.74 15.60 -17.07
CA THR A 46 -5.48 15.73 -17.79
C THR A 46 -5.78 16.19 -19.22
N ALA A 47 -4.74 16.48 -20.00
CA ALA A 47 -4.91 16.72 -21.44
C ALA A 47 -5.51 15.51 -22.19
N LYS A 48 -5.46 14.32 -21.61
CA LYS A 48 -5.95 13.07 -22.22
C LYS A 48 -7.42 12.80 -21.93
N GLY A 49 -7.99 13.39 -20.87
CA GLY A 49 -9.38 13.15 -20.49
C GLY A 49 -9.73 13.56 -19.06
N THR A 50 -10.94 13.22 -18.67
CA THR A 50 -11.53 13.57 -17.39
C THR A 50 -12.29 12.37 -16.82
N GLY A 51 -12.22 12.18 -15.49
CA GLY A 51 -12.97 11.15 -14.78
C GLY A 51 -13.09 11.45 -13.30
N ALA A 52 -13.92 10.70 -12.59
CA ALA A 52 -14.16 10.85 -11.15
C ALA A 52 -13.53 9.68 -10.38
N LEU A 53 -12.72 9.97 -9.38
CA LEU A 53 -12.18 9.00 -8.45
C LEU A 53 -12.94 9.08 -7.14
N PRO A 54 -13.65 8.02 -6.70
CA PRO A 54 -14.26 7.97 -5.38
C PRO A 54 -13.19 7.99 -4.28
N LEU A 55 -13.46 8.72 -3.18
CA LEU A 55 -12.58 8.76 -2.03
C LEU A 55 -13.32 9.20 -0.75
N TYR A 56 -12.78 8.83 0.40
CA TYR A 56 -13.16 9.40 1.69
C TYR A 56 -12.23 10.56 2.03
N LEU A 57 -12.83 11.67 2.49
CA LEU A 57 -12.12 12.85 3.00
C LEU A 57 -12.64 13.20 4.38
N SER A 58 -11.76 13.28 5.36
CA SER A 58 -12.19 13.64 6.71
C SER A 58 -11.09 14.35 7.53
N ILE A 59 -11.53 15.21 8.46
CA ILE A 59 -10.71 15.75 9.55
C ILE A 59 -11.39 15.36 10.84
N ASP A 60 -10.64 14.78 11.78
CA ASP A 60 -11.15 14.31 13.07
C ASP A 60 -12.39 13.40 12.94
N GLY A 61 -12.43 12.57 11.89
CA GLY A 61 -13.54 11.63 11.60
C GLY A 61 -14.80 12.30 11.04
N ARG A 62 -14.76 13.58 10.73
CA ARG A 62 -15.88 14.31 10.08
C ARG A 62 -15.55 14.50 8.62
N SER A 63 -16.51 14.14 7.75
CA SER A 63 -16.40 14.41 6.31
C SER A 63 -16.23 15.91 6.07
N VAL A 64 -15.32 16.26 5.15
CA VAL A 64 -15.05 17.64 4.76
C VAL A 64 -15.14 17.78 3.25
N ASP A 65 -15.59 18.94 2.78
CA ASP A 65 -15.47 19.30 1.39
C ASP A 65 -14.26 20.21 1.14
N LEU A 66 -13.84 20.29 -0.10
CA LEU A 66 -12.71 21.10 -0.52
C LEU A 66 -13.15 22.42 -1.21
N SER A 67 -14.32 22.95 -0.88
CA SER A 67 -14.86 24.20 -1.45
C SER A 67 -14.34 25.44 -0.71
N HIS A 68 -13.84 25.31 0.52
CA HIS A 68 -13.37 26.39 1.39
C HIS A 68 -11.96 26.11 1.92
N PRO A 69 -11.20 27.18 2.28
CA PRO A 69 -9.90 27.03 2.90
C PRO A 69 -9.96 26.22 4.20
N LEU A 70 -8.97 25.35 4.40
CA LEU A 70 -8.83 24.48 5.56
C LEU A 70 -7.52 24.80 6.32
N PRO A 71 -7.43 25.97 6.99
CA PRO A 71 -6.20 26.43 7.64
C PRO A 71 -5.77 25.59 8.85
N SER A 72 -6.65 24.78 9.40
CA SER A 72 -6.31 23.85 10.48
C SER A 72 -5.52 22.63 10.01
N VAL A 73 -5.50 22.36 8.69
CA VAL A 73 -4.79 21.23 8.12
C VAL A 73 -3.30 21.53 8.01
N THR A 74 -2.49 20.81 8.78
CA THR A 74 -1.03 20.87 8.74
C THR A 74 -0.40 19.62 8.13
N ARG A 75 -1.13 18.50 8.15
CA ARG A 75 -0.74 17.20 7.60
C ARG A 75 -1.84 16.64 6.71
N ALA A 76 -1.47 15.99 5.63
CA ALA A 76 -2.39 15.11 4.91
C ALA A 76 -1.85 13.67 4.95
N LEU A 77 -2.72 12.73 5.29
CA LEU A 77 -2.45 11.30 5.29
C LEU A 77 -3.30 10.65 4.19
N ILE A 78 -2.64 10.18 3.13
CA ILE A 78 -3.29 9.40 2.06
C ILE A 78 -3.07 7.93 2.37
N VAL A 79 -4.13 7.13 2.49
CA VAL A 79 -4.04 5.70 2.79
C VAL A 79 -4.66 4.89 1.66
N PHE A 80 -3.85 4.11 0.95
CA PHE A 80 -4.29 3.23 -0.12
C PHE A 80 -4.72 1.87 0.41
N HIS A 81 -5.89 1.42 -0.04
CA HIS A 81 -6.45 0.10 0.28
C HIS A 81 -5.65 -1.05 -0.34
N GLY A 82 -5.88 -2.26 0.16
CA GLY A 82 -5.36 -3.50 -0.41
C GLY A 82 -6.06 -3.92 -1.69
N LYS A 83 -5.70 -5.10 -2.21
CA LYS A 83 -6.25 -5.68 -3.44
C LYS A 83 -7.78 -5.86 -3.40
N LEU A 84 -8.39 -5.93 -2.22
CA LEU A 84 -9.85 -6.09 -2.07
C LEU A 84 -10.66 -4.82 -2.32
N ARG A 85 -10.02 -3.68 -2.58
CA ARG A 85 -10.64 -2.38 -2.88
C ARG A 85 -11.52 -1.81 -1.76
N ASP A 86 -11.33 -2.30 -0.55
CA ASP A 86 -12.07 -2.02 0.68
C ASP A 86 -11.60 -0.71 1.35
N ALA A 87 -11.70 0.40 0.64
CA ALA A 87 -11.25 1.71 1.12
C ALA A 87 -11.91 2.13 2.45
N ASP A 88 -13.13 1.71 2.73
CA ASP A 88 -13.82 1.94 4.00
C ASP A 88 -13.08 1.31 5.20
N VAL A 89 -12.49 0.11 5.02
CA VAL A 89 -11.67 -0.56 6.05
C VAL A 89 -10.41 0.26 6.30
N TYR A 90 -9.69 0.66 5.25
CA TYR A 90 -8.47 1.45 5.38
C TYR A 90 -8.73 2.88 5.88
N ASN A 91 -9.90 3.46 5.57
CA ASN A 91 -10.33 4.72 6.15
C ASN A 91 -10.50 4.61 7.68
N ARG A 92 -11.14 3.53 8.17
CA ARG A 92 -11.24 3.28 9.61
C ARG A 92 -9.87 3.09 10.26
N SER A 93 -8.97 2.34 9.63
CA SER A 93 -7.60 2.15 10.13
C SER A 93 -6.82 3.46 10.17
N GLY A 94 -6.99 4.33 9.16
CA GLY A 94 -6.39 5.67 9.13
C GLY A 94 -6.93 6.58 10.25
N LEU A 95 -8.24 6.57 10.48
CA LEU A 95 -8.86 7.30 11.60
C LEU A 95 -8.37 6.81 12.96
N ALA A 96 -8.23 5.48 13.11
CA ALA A 96 -7.66 4.89 14.33
C ALA A 96 -6.20 5.34 14.53
N ALA A 97 -5.39 5.34 13.47
CA ALA A 97 -4.00 5.78 13.53
C ALA A 97 -3.88 7.26 13.93
N ILE A 98 -4.70 8.14 13.36
CA ILE A 98 -4.76 9.56 13.74
C ILE A 98 -5.09 9.71 15.23
N LYS A 99 -6.11 8.98 15.71
CA LYS A 99 -6.51 8.97 17.12
C LYS A 99 -5.39 8.45 18.02
N ASN A 100 -4.76 7.33 17.65
CA ASN A 100 -3.68 6.69 18.42
C ASN A 100 -2.41 7.54 18.48
N ALA A 101 -2.15 8.36 17.46
CA ALA A 101 -1.05 9.33 17.45
C ALA A 101 -1.28 10.52 18.41
N GLY A 102 -2.47 10.70 18.96
CA GLY A 102 -2.79 11.73 19.97
C GLY A 102 -2.50 13.13 19.44
N ALA A 103 -1.61 13.85 20.12
CA ALA A 103 -1.28 15.23 19.72
C ALA A 103 -0.65 15.33 18.33
N ALA A 104 0.14 14.34 17.91
CA ALA A 104 0.79 14.31 16.60
C ALA A 104 -0.22 14.06 15.44
N GLY A 105 -1.38 13.49 15.74
CA GLY A 105 -2.46 13.29 14.77
C GLY A 105 -3.34 14.50 14.52
N ARG A 106 -3.29 15.55 15.37
CA ARG A 106 -4.14 16.73 15.22
C ARG A 106 -3.84 17.48 13.92
N GLY A 107 -4.89 18.04 13.31
CA GLY A 107 -4.76 18.79 12.05
C GLY A 107 -4.44 17.91 10.84
N THR A 108 -4.71 16.60 10.92
CA THR A 108 -4.53 15.69 9.82
C THR A 108 -5.80 15.57 8.97
N LEU A 109 -5.68 15.88 7.68
CA LEU A 109 -6.66 15.50 6.67
C LEU A 109 -6.39 14.05 6.27
N LEU A 110 -7.35 13.16 6.49
CA LEU A 110 -7.32 11.79 5.98
C LEU A 110 -7.95 11.74 4.59
N VAL A 111 -7.23 11.15 3.64
CA VAL A 111 -7.66 10.91 2.28
C VAL A 111 -7.55 9.41 2.02
N THR A 112 -8.67 8.76 1.69
CA THR A 112 -8.65 7.32 1.36
C THR A 112 -9.28 7.11 -0.01
N PRO A 113 -8.46 7.13 -1.10
CA PRO A 113 -8.95 6.92 -2.45
C PRO A 113 -9.43 5.49 -2.64
N GLN A 114 -10.38 5.30 -3.55
CA GLN A 114 -10.93 4.00 -3.89
C GLN A 114 -10.79 3.71 -5.38
N PHE A 115 -9.91 2.78 -5.72
CA PHE A 115 -9.72 2.28 -7.08
C PHE A 115 -10.70 1.15 -7.34
N LEU A 116 -11.68 1.40 -8.19
CA LEU A 116 -12.77 0.46 -8.49
C LEU A 116 -12.45 -0.42 -9.69
N GLU A 117 -13.14 -1.55 -9.77
CA GLU A 117 -13.20 -2.43 -10.93
C GLU A 117 -14.60 -2.37 -11.57
N GLN A 118 -14.77 -2.93 -12.77
CA GLN A 118 -16.05 -2.89 -13.48
C GLN A 118 -17.17 -3.53 -12.65
N VAL A 119 -16.90 -4.61 -11.94
CA VAL A 119 -17.88 -5.31 -11.08
C VAL A 119 -18.47 -4.41 -9.99
N ASP A 120 -17.66 -3.48 -9.46
CA ASP A 120 -18.09 -2.53 -8.44
C ASP A 120 -19.03 -1.47 -9.03
N VAL A 121 -18.64 -0.91 -10.21
CA VAL A 121 -19.40 0.09 -10.92
C VAL A 121 -20.78 -0.45 -11.32
N ASP A 122 -20.84 -1.68 -11.81
CA ASP A 122 -22.08 -2.34 -12.22
C ASP A 122 -23.01 -2.61 -11.02
N ALA A 123 -22.44 -3.14 -9.92
CA ALA A 123 -23.20 -3.49 -8.72
C ALA A 123 -23.87 -2.26 -8.06
N TYR A 124 -23.16 -1.14 -8.05
CA TYR A 124 -23.65 0.11 -7.46
C TYR A 124 -24.28 1.07 -8.47
N ARG A 125 -24.33 0.71 -9.76
CA ARG A 125 -24.87 1.55 -10.85
C ARG A 125 -24.25 2.96 -10.84
N LEU A 126 -22.94 3.01 -10.70
CA LEU A 126 -22.22 4.29 -10.62
C LEU A 126 -22.23 5.03 -11.95
N PRO A 127 -22.11 6.38 -11.94
CA PRO A 127 -22.04 7.19 -13.15
C PRO A 127 -20.93 6.74 -14.11
N ALA A 128 -21.14 6.91 -15.40
CA ALA A 128 -20.22 6.44 -16.45
C ALA A 128 -18.82 7.08 -16.37
N ASN A 129 -18.70 8.27 -15.79
CA ASN A 129 -17.43 8.98 -15.59
C ASN A 129 -16.63 8.52 -14.38
N VAL A 130 -17.17 7.61 -13.53
CA VAL A 130 -16.41 7.03 -12.42
C VAL A 130 -15.34 6.12 -13.00
N LEU A 131 -14.07 6.40 -12.62
CA LEU A 131 -12.91 5.68 -13.08
C LEU A 131 -12.92 4.25 -12.54
N ARG A 132 -12.59 3.30 -13.39
CA ARG A 132 -12.48 1.87 -13.06
C ARG A 132 -11.39 1.22 -13.88
N TRP A 133 -10.74 0.23 -13.28
CA TRP A 133 -9.61 -0.48 -13.87
C TRP A 133 -9.93 -1.95 -14.08
N ALA A 134 -9.16 -2.62 -14.90
CA ALA A 134 -9.12 -4.07 -14.92
C ALA A 134 -8.50 -4.60 -13.60
N PRO A 135 -8.81 -5.85 -13.21
CA PRO A 135 -8.32 -6.43 -11.96
C PRO A 135 -6.81 -6.25 -11.78
N GLU A 136 -6.42 -5.67 -10.64
CA GLU A 136 -5.03 -5.40 -10.23
C GLU A 136 -4.25 -4.37 -11.08
N GLU A 137 -4.76 -3.89 -12.22
CA GLU A 137 -4.04 -2.95 -13.10
C GLU A 137 -3.90 -1.56 -12.47
N TRP A 138 -4.84 -1.15 -11.61
CA TRP A 138 -4.69 0.09 -10.85
C TRP A 138 -3.43 0.12 -9.97
N MET A 139 -2.95 -1.05 -9.53
CA MET A 139 -1.70 -1.16 -8.77
C MET A 139 -0.45 -0.94 -9.62
N ALA A 140 -0.57 -0.97 -10.93
CA ALA A 140 0.54 -0.86 -11.87
C ALA A 140 0.63 0.50 -12.58
N GLY A 141 -0.35 1.37 -12.40
CA GLY A 141 -0.38 2.65 -13.09
C GLY A 141 -0.99 2.56 -14.50
N ASP A 142 -1.74 1.50 -14.79
CA ASP A 142 -2.42 1.34 -16.06
C ASP A 142 -3.57 2.34 -16.21
N ASN A 143 -4.04 2.51 -17.45
CA ASN A 143 -5.16 3.37 -17.74
C ASN A 143 -6.47 2.75 -17.26
N ALA A 144 -7.41 3.60 -16.85
CA ALA A 144 -8.78 3.20 -16.58
C ALA A 144 -9.45 2.63 -17.85
N LEU A 145 -10.39 1.69 -17.67
CA LEU A 145 -11.14 1.07 -18.76
C LEU A 145 -12.02 2.06 -19.53
N ASN A 146 -12.44 3.13 -18.86
CA ASN A 146 -13.40 4.12 -19.42
C ASN A 146 -12.76 5.48 -19.73
N ALA A 147 -11.47 5.67 -19.51
CA ALA A 147 -10.74 6.89 -19.83
C ALA A 147 -9.24 6.62 -19.97
N PRO A 148 -8.52 7.35 -20.83
CA PRO A 148 -7.07 7.23 -20.96
C PRO A 148 -6.35 7.94 -19.79
N LEU A 149 -6.76 7.62 -18.55
CA LEU A 149 -6.26 8.17 -17.30
C LEU A 149 -5.64 7.03 -16.49
N SER A 150 -4.35 7.14 -16.22
CA SER A 150 -3.64 6.23 -15.35
C SER A 150 -4.12 6.35 -13.89
N SER A 151 -4.05 5.28 -13.12
CA SER A 151 -4.21 5.37 -11.68
C SER A 151 -3.19 6.34 -11.04
N PHE A 152 -2.02 6.51 -11.65
CA PHE A 152 -1.02 7.49 -11.21
C PHE A 152 -1.40 8.93 -11.59
N ASP A 153 -2.13 9.19 -12.68
CA ASP A 153 -2.73 10.49 -12.96
C ASP A 153 -3.74 10.88 -11.86
N ALA A 154 -4.47 9.91 -11.33
CA ALA A 154 -5.38 10.14 -10.22
C ALA A 154 -4.63 10.51 -8.91
N ILE A 155 -3.48 9.89 -8.66
CA ILE A 155 -2.62 10.26 -7.52
C ILE A 155 -2.01 11.66 -7.74
N ASP A 156 -1.54 11.96 -8.94
CA ASP A 156 -1.04 13.29 -9.30
C ASP A 156 -2.10 14.37 -9.04
N ALA A 157 -3.37 14.11 -9.41
CA ALA A 157 -4.49 15.02 -9.17
C ALA A 157 -4.76 15.25 -7.67
N MET A 158 -4.69 14.20 -6.84
CA MET A 158 -4.81 14.33 -5.38
C MET A 158 -3.68 15.21 -4.81
N LEU A 159 -2.44 14.95 -5.20
CA LEU A 159 -1.29 15.71 -4.71
C LEU A 159 -1.29 17.16 -5.23
N ALA A 160 -1.75 17.38 -6.45
CA ALA A 160 -1.94 18.73 -6.99
C ALA A 160 -3.00 19.51 -6.20
N ARG A 161 -4.10 18.84 -5.78
CA ARG A 161 -5.12 19.47 -4.94
C ARG A 161 -4.57 19.84 -3.56
N LEU A 162 -3.72 19.00 -2.99
CA LEU A 162 -3.03 19.27 -1.72
C LEU A 162 -1.97 20.39 -1.84
N ALA A 163 -1.42 20.63 -3.02
CA ALA A 163 -0.47 21.70 -3.28
C ALA A 163 -1.14 23.09 -3.38
N ASP A 164 -2.46 23.18 -3.42
CA ASP A 164 -3.21 24.44 -3.47
C ASP A 164 -3.13 25.16 -2.12
N ARG A 165 -2.26 26.19 -2.07
CA ARG A 165 -2.02 26.99 -0.88
C ARG A 165 -3.18 27.90 -0.50
N THR A 166 -4.12 28.15 -1.41
CA THR A 166 -5.36 28.88 -1.07
C THR A 166 -6.29 27.99 -0.26
N LEU A 167 -6.27 26.70 -0.50
CA LEU A 167 -7.07 25.71 0.21
C LEU A 167 -6.37 25.21 1.47
N PHE A 168 -5.08 24.92 1.38
CA PHE A 168 -4.26 24.38 2.48
C PHE A 168 -3.08 25.29 2.82
N PRO A 169 -3.32 26.50 3.40
CA PRO A 169 -2.27 27.48 3.65
C PRO A 169 -1.16 26.98 4.59
N ASN A 170 -1.50 26.11 5.54
CA ASN A 170 -0.61 25.63 6.59
C ASN A 170 -0.13 24.19 6.40
N LEU A 171 -0.48 23.52 5.29
CA LEU A 171 -0.03 22.15 5.00
C LEU A 171 1.50 22.13 4.85
N ASN A 172 2.17 21.32 5.67
CA ASN A 172 3.63 21.19 5.67
C ASN A 172 4.10 19.73 5.47
N THR A 173 3.21 18.75 5.62
CA THR A 173 3.55 17.34 5.52
C THR A 173 2.47 16.56 4.76
N VAL A 174 2.88 15.74 3.81
CA VAL A 174 2.01 14.78 3.12
C VAL A 174 2.62 13.39 3.26
N ILE A 175 1.84 12.47 3.82
CA ILE A 175 2.21 11.06 3.93
C ILE A 175 1.38 10.27 2.91
N VAL A 176 2.07 9.53 2.03
CA VAL A 176 1.48 8.65 1.03
C VAL A 176 1.72 7.22 1.50
N ALA A 177 0.73 6.60 2.10
CA ALA A 177 0.83 5.30 2.76
C ALA A 177 -0.04 4.25 2.08
N GLY A 178 0.39 3.00 2.09
CA GLY A 178 -0.41 1.87 1.64
C GLY A 178 0.04 0.55 2.25
N HIS A 179 -0.87 -0.40 2.30
CA HIS A 179 -0.59 -1.76 2.72
C HIS A 179 -0.94 -2.74 1.59
N SER A 180 -0.18 -3.85 1.48
CA SER A 180 -0.47 -4.91 0.50
C SER A 180 -0.51 -4.37 -0.95
N GLY A 181 -1.65 -4.49 -1.65
CA GLY A 181 -1.86 -3.90 -2.98
C GLY A 181 -1.65 -2.39 -2.99
N GLY A 182 -2.14 -1.67 -1.97
CA GLY A 182 -1.89 -0.24 -1.79
C GLY A 182 -0.41 0.10 -1.61
N ALA A 183 0.36 -0.76 -0.92
CA ALA A 183 1.81 -0.58 -0.81
C ALA A 183 2.53 -0.77 -2.16
N GLN A 184 2.02 -1.64 -3.02
CA GLN A 184 2.54 -1.79 -4.39
C GLN A 184 2.31 -0.51 -5.21
N VAL A 185 1.11 0.12 -5.09
CA VAL A 185 0.85 1.43 -5.70
C VAL A 185 1.84 2.46 -5.18
N VAL A 186 1.97 2.57 -3.85
CA VAL A 186 2.84 3.58 -3.22
C VAL A 186 4.29 3.39 -3.64
N GLN A 187 4.80 2.15 -3.68
CA GLN A 187 6.17 1.86 -4.10
C GLN A 187 6.41 2.27 -5.56
N ARG A 188 5.52 1.85 -6.47
CA ARG A 188 5.62 2.19 -7.89
C ARG A 188 5.47 3.69 -8.11
N TYR A 189 4.49 4.31 -7.46
CA TYR A 189 4.31 5.76 -7.53
C TYR A 189 5.50 6.52 -6.92
N ALA A 190 6.09 6.02 -5.84
CA ALA A 190 7.32 6.60 -5.30
C ALA A 190 8.49 6.54 -6.29
N VAL A 191 8.54 5.54 -7.19
CA VAL A 191 9.53 5.49 -8.28
C VAL A 191 9.19 6.53 -9.36
N VAL A 192 7.94 6.55 -9.86
CA VAL A 192 7.61 7.21 -11.13
C VAL A 192 6.75 8.48 -10.99
N GLY A 193 6.04 8.67 -9.89
CA GLY A 193 5.06 9.73 -9.68
C GLY A 193 5.64 11.14 -9.80
N ARG A 194 4.82 12.07 -10.28
CA ARG A 194 5.19 13.48 -10.56
C ARG A 194 4.62 14.46 -9.53
N GLY A 195 3.45 14.13 -8.95
CA GLY A 195 2.72 15.05 -8.06
C GLY A 195 3.47 15.43 -6.78
N GLY A 196 4.28 14.51 -6.21
CA GLY A 196 5.08 14.78 -5.02
C GLY A 196 6.13 15.88 -5.22
N ASP A 197 6.70 15.99 -6.41
CA ASP A 197 7.73 16.98 -6.71
C ASP A 197 7.18 18.43 -6.64
N THR A 198 5.90 18.63 -6.97
CA THR A 198 5.24 19.94 -6.85
C THR A 198 5.06 20.34 -5.38
N LEU A 199 4.66 19.42 -4.52
CA LEU A 199 4.56 19.65 -3.07
C LEU A 199 5.92 19.99 -2.47
N ILE A 200 6.98 19.22 -2.82
CA ILE A 200 8.34 19.45 -2.32
C ILE A 200 8.84 20.83 -2.73
N ARG A 201 8.63 21.26 -3.98
CA ARG A 201 9.00 22.61 -4.44
C ARG A 201 8.24 23.71 -3.70
N SER A 202 7.03 23.46 -3.19
CA SER A 202 6.27 24.40 -2.38
C SER A 202 6.58 24.31 -0.87
N GLY A 203 7.64 23.57 -0.48
CA GLY A 203 8.12 23.46 0.89
C GLY A 203 7.33 22.46 1.74
N VAL A 204 6.56 21.57 1.13
CA VAL A 204 5.86 20.49 1.81
C VAL A 204 6.74 19.25 1.85
N HIS A 205 6.92 18.67 3.03
CA HIS A 205 7.58 17.38 3.18
C HIS A 205 6.66 16.25 2.67
N VAL A 206 7.20 15.35 1.86
CA VAL A 206 6.46 14.20 1.32
C VAL A 206 7.18 12.92 1.71
N ARG A 207 6.49 12.04 2.45
CA ARG A 207 6.98 10.71 2.83
C ARG A 207 6.10 9.63 2.20
N TYR A 208 6.74 8.55 1.76
CA TYR A 208 6.09 7.35 1.25
C TYR A 208 6.24 6.22 2.27
N VAL A 209 5.12 5.60 2.69
CA VAL A 209 5.12 4.48 3.65
C VAL A 209 4.60 3.23 2.95
N ILE A 210 5.46 2.26 2.76
CA ILE A 210 5.25 1.06 1.96
C ILE A 210 5.17 -0.14 2.88
N ALA A 211 3.93 -0.56 3.24
CA ALA A 211 3.70 -1.62 4.21
C ALA A 211 3.38 -2.96 3.54
N ASN A 212 4.22 -3.96 3.70
CA ASN A 212 4.03 -5.35 3.24
C ASN A 212 3.57 -5.50 1.77
N PRO A 213 4.21 -4.90 0.75
CA PRO A 213 3.84 -5.13 -0.64
C PRO A 213 4.16 -6.56 -1.08
N SER A 214 3.41 -7.07 -2.04
CA SER A 214 3.69 -8.41 -2.60
C SER A 214 4.78 -8.42 -3.67
N SER A 215 5.11 -7.28 -4.25
CA SER A 215 6.18 -7.16 -5.26
C SER A 215 6.70 -5.72 -5.36
N TYR A 216 7.89 -5.58 -5.93
CA TYR A 216 8.61 -4.32 -6.09
C TYR A 216 9.07 -4.14 -7.54
N VAL A 217 9.33 -2.89 -7.95
CA VAL A 217 9.98 -2.57 -9.22
C VAL A 217 11.49 -2.62 -9.01
N TYR A 218 12.16 -3.52 -9.72
CA TYR A 218 13.62 -3.59 -9.81
C TYR A 218 14.12 -2.77 -10.99
N PHE A 219 15.24 -2.07 -10.85
CA PHE A 219 15.85 -1.24 -11.88
C PHE A 219 16.83 -1.99 -12.80
N SER A 220 17.00 -3.27 -12.55
CA SER A 220 17.88 -4.17 -13.30
C SER A 220 17.27 -5.57 -13.40
N PRO A 221 17.78 -6.43 -14.31
CA PRO A 221 17.27 -7.77 -14.47
C PRO A 221 17.63 -8.73 -13.33
N GLU A 222 18.48 -8.37 -12.38
CA GLU A 222 18.86 -9.23 -11.29
C GLU A 222 17.73 -9.37 -10.26
N ARG A 223 17.62 -10.59 -9.70
CA ARG A 223 16.69 -10.96 -8.63
C ARG A 223 17.44 -11.61 -7.48
N PRO A 224 16.89 -11.64 -6.27
CA PRO A 224 17.59 -12.16 -5.10
C PRO A 224 17.90 -13.65 -5.22
N VAL A 225 19.10 -14.02 -4.83
CA VAL A 225 19.56 -15.39 -4.64
C VAL A 225 20.21 -15.47 -3.26
N LEU A 226 19.78 -16.43 -2.44
CA LEU A 226 20.47 -16.69 -1.17
C LEU A 226 21.73 -17.51 -1.42
N ASN A 227 22.85 -17.03 -0.88
CA ASN A 227 24.07 -17.83 -0.83
C ASN A 227 24.00 -18.89 0.30
N SER A 228 25.02 -19.74 0.40
CA SER A 228 25.08 -20.81 1.41
C SER A 228 25.11 -20.31 2.87
N ARG A 229 25.39 -19.02 3.10
CA ARG A 229 25.39 -18.37 4.40
C ARG A 229 24.06 -17.67 4.73
N GLY A 230 23.12 -17.66 3.77
CA GLY A 230 21.83 -16.95 3.92
C GLY A 230 21.89 -15.47 3.56
N ASP A 231 23.02 -14.96 3.00
CA ASP A 231 23.11 -13.58 2.55
C ASP A 231 22.49 -13.42 1.16
N PHE A 232 21.93 -12.23 0.87
CA PHE A 232 21.44 -11.91 -0.45
C PHE A 232 22.58 -11.59 -1.43
N SER A 233 22.57 -12.30 -2.55
CA SER A 233 23.23 -11.92 -3.79
C SER A 233 22.18 -11.71 -4.87
N PHE A 234 22.58 -11.11 -6.02
CA PHE A 234 21.63 -10.79 -7.09
C PHE A 234 22.17 -11.27 -8.42
N ALA A 235 21.33 -11.97 -9.17
CA ALA A 235 21.65 -12.49 -10.50
C ALA A 235 20.36 -12.58 -11.33
N PRO A 236 20.45 -12.59 -12.68
CA PRO A 236 19.30 -12.90 -13.52
C PRO A 236 18.71 -14.27 -13.12
N PRO A 237 17.37 -14.38 -13.00
CA PRO A 237 16.74 -15.63 -12.59
C PRO A 237 16.98 -16.74 -13.60
N VAL A 238 17.20 -17.96 -13.12
CA VAL A 238 17.43 -19.17 -13.98
C VAL A 238 16.19 -19.46 -14.83
N LYS A 239 14.99 -19.30 -14.25
CA LYS A 239 13.70 -19.40 -14.96
C LYS A 239 13.22 -17.97 -15.21
N SER A 240 13.47 -17.47 -16.40
CA SER A 240 13.20 -16.06 -16.75
C SER A 240 11.71 -15.73 -16.99
N CYS A 241 10.77 -16.55 -16.51
CA CYS A 241 9.33 -16.32 -16.69
C CYS A 241 8.96 -16.03 -18.17
N TYR A 242 9.61 -16.72 -19.09
CA TYR A 242 9.50 -16.45 -20.55
C TYR A 242 9.85 -14.98 -20.94
N GLY A 243 10.84 -14.39 -20.29
CA GLY A 243 11.26 -13.01 -20.52
C GLY A 243 10.32 -11.94 -19.94
N LYS A 244 9.43 -12.29 -19.03
CA LYS A 244 8.45 -11.35 -18.46
C LYS A 244 8.80 -10.86 -17.05
N TYR A 245 9.80 -11.45 -16.39
CA TYR A 245 10.13 -11.17 -15.00
C TYR A 245 10.60 -9.75 -14.72
N ASP A 246 11.15 -9.04 -15.70
CA ASP A 246 11.63 -7.67 -15.61
C ASP A 246 10.75 -6.66 -16.36
N ARG A 247 9.56 -7.07 -16.82
CA ARG A 247 8.54 -6.15 -17.32
C ARG A 247 7.89 -5.40 -16.16
N TRP A 248 7.41 -4.22 -16.47
CA TRP A 248 6.52 -3.49 -15.59
C TRP A 248 5.34 -4.41 -15.21
N LYS A 249 5.05 -4.57 -14.02
CA LYS A 249 5.25 -3.88 -12.74
C LYS A 249 6.40 -4.46 -11.85
N TYR A 250 7.22 -5.35 -12.35
CA TYR A 250 8.30 -6.03 -11.61
C TYR A 250 9.70 -5.51 -11.97
N GLY A 251 9.82 -4.89 -13.11
CA GLY A 251 11.03 -4.28 -13.64
C GLY A 251 10.68 -3.07 -14.49
N VAL A 252 11.61 -2.67 -15.34
CA VAL A 252 11.54 -1.39 -16.07
C VAL A 252 11.13 -1.52 -17.54
N ASN A 253 10.98 -2.74 -18.04
CA ASN A 253 10.60 -2.98 -19.43
C ASN A 253 9.08 -2.91 -19.62
N ASP A 254 8.64 -2.52 -20.81
CA ASP A 254 7.23 -2.38 -21.20
C ASP A 254 6.39 -1.56 -20.19
N PRO A 255 6.77 -0.30 -19.88
CA PRO A 255 6.08 0.52 -18.91
C PRO A 255 4.69 0.97 -19.41
N PRO A 256 3.76 1.34 -18.50
CA PRO A 256 2.45 1.86 -18.90
C PRO A 256 2.56 3.25 -19.56
N PRO A 257 1.53 3.71 -20.28
CA PRO A 257 1.54 5.00 -21.00
C PRO A 257 1.78 6.25 -20.12
N TYR A 258 1.60 6.13 -18.79
CA TYR A 258 1.97 7.18 -17.84
C TYR A 258 3.47 7.50 -17.90
N LEU A 259 4.30 6.54 -18.29
CA LEU A 259 5.76 6.61 -18.33
C LEU A 259 6.32 6.88 -19.72
N ASP A 260 5.48 7.21 -20.71
CA ASP A 260 5.95 7.51 -22.06
C ASP A 260 7.06 8.57 -22.03
N GLY A 261 8.20 8.24 -22.64
CA GLY A 261 9.38 9.10 -22.69
C GLY A 261 10.19 9.22 -21.38
N ALA A 262 9.86 8.46 -20.32
CA ALA A 262 10.61 8.51 -19.07
C ALA A 262 11.94 7.77 -19.16
N SER A 263 12.96 8.35 -18.53
CA SER A 263 14.27 7.72 -18.33
C SER A 263 14.31 6.98 -17.00
N PHE A 264 14.38 5.66 -16.99
CA PHE A 264 14.46 4.89 -15.75
C PHE A 264 15.70 5.18 -14.90
N PRO A 265 16.90 5.45 -15.45
CA PRO A 265 18.03 5.92 -14.65
C PRO A 265 17.73 7.23 -13.90
N ASP A 266 17.05 8.19 -14.54
CA ASP A 266 16.67 9.44 -13.87
C ASP A 266 15.57 9.21 -12.81
N LEU A 267 14.62 8.30 -13.08
CA LEU A 267 13.60 7.89 -12.12
C LEU A 267 14.23 7.22 -10.89
N GLU A 268 15.21 6.33 -11.08
CA GLU A 268 15.94 5.69 -9.98
C GLU A 268 16.66 6.74 -9.13
N GLN A 269 17.40 7.67 -9.75
CA GLN A 269 18.07 8.75 -9.03
C GLN A 269 17.10 9.66 -8.27
N ARG A 270 15.93 9.94 -8.83
CA ARG A 270 14.87 10.72 -8.16
C ARG A 270 14.27 9.93 -6.98
N TYR A 271 14.00 8.65 -7.18
CA TYR A 271 13.46 7.77 -6.13
C TYR A 271 14.37 7.71 -4.90
N LEU A 272 15.66 7.62 -5.09
CA LEU A 272 16.64 7.56 -4.01
C LEU A 272 16.69 8.83 -3.16
N ARG A 273 16.22 9.96 -3.67
CA ARG A 273 16.13 11.21 -2.90
C ARG A 273 14.81 11.38 -2.15
N ARG A 274 13.83 10.50 -2.37
CA ARG A 274 12.52 10.53 -1.68
C ARG A 274 12.63 9.94 -0.29
N ASP A 275 11.88 10.52 0.65
CA ASP A 275 11.71 9.95 1.99
C ASP A 275 10.78 8.73 1.88
N VAL A 276 11.34 7.53 2.05
CA VAL A 276 10.62 6.25 1.92
C VAL A 276 10.87 5.39 3.15
N VAL A 277 9.78 4.94 3.77
CA VAL A 277 9.80 3.95 4.83
C VAL A 277 9.19 2.64 4.32
N TYR A 278 10.01 1.60 4.23
CA TYR A 278 9.54 0.22 4.03
C TYR A 278 9.18 -0.35 5.40
N LEU A 279 7.91 -0.65 5.60
CA LEU A 279 7.39 -1.14 6.87
C LEU A 279 7.00 -2.60 6.71
N LEU A 280 7.73 -3.53 7.34
CA LEU A 280 7.57 -4.96 7.15
C LEU A 280 7.15 -5.66 8.45
N GLY A 281 6.04 -6.39 8.41
CA GLY A 281 5.61 -7.26 9.51
C GLY A 281 6.51 -8.49 9.61
N THR A 282 7.05 -8.77 10.81
CA THR A 282 8.01 -9.88 10.96
C THR A 282 7.38 -11.26 10.82
N ASN A 283 6.05 -11.36 10.92
CA ASN A 283 5.30 -12.60 10.74
C ASN A 283 4.59 -12.69 9.37
N ASP A 284 4.82 -11.76 8.43
CA ASP A 284 4.29 -11.86 7.05
C ASP A 284 5.20 -12.79 6.21
N ILE A 285 5.24 -14.05 6.63
CA ILE A 285 6.14 -15.12 6.15
C ILE A 285 5.41 -16.31 5.52
N ASP A 286 4.09 -16.21 5.30
CA ASP A 286 3.33 -17.29 4.69
C ASP A 286 3.51 -17.29 3.15
N PRO A 287 4.17 -18.33 2.58
CA PRO A 287 4.35 -18.46 1.14
C PRO A 287 3.06 -18.87 0.41
N ASN A 288 2.03 -19.29 1.15
CA ASN A 288 0.75 -19.74 0.62
C ASN A 288 -0.38 -18.75 0.87
N HIS A 289 -0.05 -17.55 1.40
CA HIS A 289 -1.06 -16.52 1.65
C HIS A 289 -1.85 -16.20 0.35
N PRO A 290 -3.19 -16.27 0.35
CA PRO A 290 -4.01 -16.16 -0.86
C PRO A 290 -3.87 -14.83 -1.59
N ALA A 291 -3.58 -13.73 -0.89
CA ALA A 291 -3.31 -12.43 -1.49
C ALA A 291 -1.83 -12.19 -1.84
N LEU A 292 -0.94 -13.19 -1.73
CA LEU A 292 0.44 -13.06 -2.18
C LEU A 292 0.47 -13.13 -3.73
N ASP A 293 1.28 -12.27 -4.35
CA ASP A 293 1.55 -12.35 -5.78
C ASP A 293 2.31 -13.64 -6.10
N LYS A 294 1.60 -14.58 -6.71
CA LYS A 294 2.09 -15.93 -7.10
C LYS A 294 2.40 -16.03 -8.57
N THR A 295 2.45 -14.90 -9.29
CA THR A 295 2.97 -14.92 -10.66
C THR A 295 4.43 -15.33 -10.66
N CYS A 296 4.90 -15.91 -11.76
CA CYS A 296 6.31 -16.27 -11.92
C CYS A 296 7.25 -15.09 -11.60
N SER A 297 6.92 -13.88 -12.09
CA SER A 297 7.72 -12.67 -11.83
C SER A 297 7.68 -12.20 -10.36
N GLY A 298 6.58 -12.44 -9.66
CA GLY A 298 6.46 -12.20 -8.23
C GLY A 298 7.28 -13.20 -7.42
N GLU A 299 7.25 -14.48 -7.81
CA GLU A 299 8.00 -15.55 -7.14
C GLU A 299 9.52 -15.42 -7.33
N ASP A 300 9.99 -14.87 -8.45
CA ASP A 300 11.40 -14.52 -8.66
C ASP A 300 11.94 -13.49 -7.64
N GLN A 301 11.05 -12.74 -6.96
CA GLN A 301 11.44 -11.81 -5.89
C GLN A 301 11.55 -12.48 -4.51
N GLY A 302 11.08 -13.72 -4.36
CA GLY A 302 11.16 -14.51 -3.14
C GLY A 302 9.84 -15.17 -2.73
N PRO A 303 9.88 -16.04 -1.71
CA PRO A 303 8.75 -16.91 -1.36
C PRO A 303 7.62 -16.22 -0.59
N TYR A 304 7.89 -15.12 0.14
CA TYR A 304 6.92 -14.40 0.96
C TYR A 304 7.30 -12.93 1.13
N ARG A 305 6.38 -12.10 1.63
CA ARG A 305 6.51 -10.63 1.62
C ARG A 305 7.68 -10.10 2.44
N LEU A 306 7.89 -10.62 3.65
CA LEU A 306 9.05 -10.21 4.47
C LEU A 306 10.37 -10.49 3.74
N PHE A 307 10.53 -11.65 3.11
CA PHE A 307 11.69 -11.97 2.30
C PHE A 307 11.87 -10.96 1.16
N ARG A 308 10.80 -10.74 0.37
CA ARG A 308 10.83 -9.82 -0.79
C ARG A 308 11.23 -8.41 -0.38
N GLY A 309 10.72 -7.92 0.75
CA GLY A 309 11.05 -6.59 1.26
C GLY A 309 12.50 -6.48 1.75
N LYS A 310 13.00 -7.46 2.50
CA LYS A 310 14.41 -7.52 2.92
C LYS A 310 15.34 -7.58 1.71
N ALA A 311 15.03 -8.44 0.75
CA ALA A 311 15.81 -8.61 -0.47
C ALA A 311 15.83 -7.32 -1.31
N TYR A 312 14.66 -6.68 -1.51
CA TYR A 312 14.57 -5.44 -2.27
C TYR A 312 15.36 -4.30 -1.61
N PHE A 313 15.25 -4.14 -0.30
CA PHE A 313 16.04 -3.11 0.39
C PHE A 313 17.54 -3.38 0.28
N ARG A 314 17.97 -4.63 0.43
CA ARG A 314 19.36 -5.01 0.22
C ARG A 314 19.84 -4.77 -1.20
N TYR A 315 18.98 -5.01 -2.20
CA TYR A 315 19.25 -4.67 -3.60
C TYR A 315 19.53 -3.18 -3.76
N LEU A 316 18.72 -2.32 -3.15
CA LEU A 316 18.93 -0.87 -3.20
C LEU A 316 20.23 -0.45 -2.53
N GLU A 317 20.57 -1.02 -1.36
CA GLU A 317 21.82 -0.73 -0.65
C GLU A 317 23.07 -1.11 -1.46
N LEU A 318 23.03 -2.23 -2.17
CA LEU A 318 24.17 -2.66 -3.01
C LEU A 318 24.35 -1.76 -4.21
N ARG A 319 23.27 -1.25 -4.80
CA ARG A 319 23.33 -0.28 -5.91
C ARG A 319 23.69 1.12 -5.43
N HIS A 320 23.29 1.49 -4.21
CA HIS A 320 23.42 2.82 -3.64
C HIS A 320 23.91 2.73 -2.19
N PRO A 321 25.22 2.55 -1.97
CA PRO A 321 25.77 2.32 -0.61
C PRO A 321 25.47 3.42 0.40
N ALA A 322 25.17 4.65 -0.05
CA ALA A 322 24.73 5.73 0.83
C ALA A 322 23.45 5.41 1.63
N LEU A 323 22.60 4.50 1.14
CA LEU A 323 21.42 4.05 1.88
C LEU A 323 21.76 3.21 3.12
N ALA A 324 22.98 2.70 3.21
CA ALA A 324 23.44 1.97 4.40
C ALA A 324 23.85 2.89 5.56
N THR A 325 23.86 4.21 5.37
CA THR A 325 24.30 5.19 6.39
C THR A 325 23.14 5.69 7.25
N ALA A 326 23.46 6.18 8.45
CA ALA A 326 22.46 6.82 9.33
C ALA A 326 21.87 8.09 8.65
N GLY A 327 20.56 8.28 8.77
CA GLY A 327 19.86 9.43 8.16
C GLY A 327 19.60 9.28 6.67
N ALA A 328 19.74 8.05 6.10
CA ALA A 328 19.36 7.81 4.72
C ALA A 328 17.88 8.17 4.47
N THR A 329 17.61 8.66 3.26
CA THR A 329 16.26 9.02 2.80
C THR A 329 15.32 7.82 2.68
N GLN A 330 15.86 6.62 2.54
CA GLN A 330 15.08 5.40 2.52
C GLN A 330 15.45 4.51 3.71
N GLN A 331 14.45 3.99 4.38
CA GLN A 331 14.61 3.25 5.63
C GLN A 331 13.79 1.96 5.62
N LEU A 332 14.36 0.91 6.19
CA LEU A 332 13.67 -0.37 6.41
C LEU A 332 13.36 -0.52 7.90
N TRP A 333 12.07 -0.68 8.22
CA TRP A 333 11.57 -0.83 9.59
C TRP A 333 10.79 -2.13 9.72
N PHE A 334 10.95 -2.81 10.86
CA PHE A 334 10.26 -4.06 11.15
C PHE A 334 9.19 -3.84 12.21
N VAL A 335 7.98 -4.39 11.96
CA VAL A 335 6.87 -4.41 12.92
C VAL A 335 6.83 -5.79 13.58
N PRO A 336 7.25 -5.90 14.85
CA PRO A 336 7.38 -7.21 15.50
C PRO A 336 6.03 -7.92 15.63
N GLY A 337 5.99 -9.22 15.30
CA GLY A 337 4.84 -10.10 15.51
C GLY A 337 3.64 -9.85 14.60
N VAL A 338 3.70 -8.89 13.69
CA VAL A 338 2.60 -8.60 12.77
C VAL A 338 2.71 -9.43 11.50
N GLU A 339 1.61 -10.07 11.14
CA GLU A 339 1.38 -10.80 9.91
C GLU A 339 0.92 -9.86 8.79
N HIS A 340 0.21 -10.37 7.79
CA HIS A 340 -0.36 -9.57 6.70
C HIS A 340 -1.66 -8.86 7.12
N ASP A 341 -1.55 -7.89 8.02
CA ASP A 341 -2.68 -7.17 8.62
C ASP A 341 -2.46 -5.65 8.55
N GLY A 342 -3.22 -4.97 7.67
CA GLY A 342 -3.07 -3.53 7.42
C GLY A 342 -3.38 -2.66 8.64
N ASP A 343 -4.38 -3.02 9.42
CA ASP A 343 -4.75 -2.27 10.63
C ASP A 343 -3.63 -2.34 11.68
N LYS A 344 -3.13 -3.54 11.96
CA LYS A 344 -2.01 -3.74 12.89
C LYS A 344 -0.73 -3.09 12.40
N MET A 345 -0.47 -3.10 11.08
CA MET A 345 0.70 -2.42 10.51
C MET A 345 0.63 -0.90 10.76
N LEU A 346 -0.47 -0.24 10.40
CA LEU A 346 -0.63 1.22 10.50
C LEU A 346 -0.76 1.70 11.94
N ASN A 347 -1.37 0.91 12.83
CA ASN A 347 -1.63 1.24 14.23
C ASN A 347 -0.55 0.74 15.21
N SER A 348 0.50 0.07 14.73
CA SER A 348 1.67 -0.30 15.54
C SER A 348 2.49 0.93 15.94
N ALA A 349 3.35 0.79 16.94
CA ALA A 349 4.31 1.85 17.29
C ALA A 349 5.17 2.28 16.09
N CYS A 350 5.62 1.33 15.27
CA CYS A 350 6.35 1.61 14.03
C CYS A 350 5.47 2.30 12.96
N GLY A 351 4.21 1.89 12.82
CA GLY A 351 3.25 2.53 11.93
C GLY A 351 3.02 4.00 12.34
N LEU A 352 2.75 4.25 13.61
CA LEU A 352 2.55 5.61 14.13
C LEU A 352 3.81 6.48 13.98
N ALA A 353 5.00 5.91 14.19
CA ALA A 353 6.26 6.60 13.94
C ALA A 353 6.43 6.95 12.45
N ALA A 354 6.08 6.04 11.52
CA ALA A 354 6.18 6.29 10.09
C ALA A 354 5.18 7.35 9.59
N LEU A 355 3.97 7.37 10.15
CA LEU A 355 2.87 8.24 9.71
C LEU A 355 2.88 9.61 10.40
N PHE A 356 3.34 9.69 11.65
CA PHE A 356 3.17 10.90 12.48
C PHE A 356 4.44 11.36 13.18
N ASP A 357 5.58 10.71 12.95
CA ASP A 357 6.81 10.92 13.71
C ASP A 357 6.59 10.74 15.24
N SER A 358 5.61 9.88 15.60
CA SER A 358 5.16 9.66 16.97
C SER A 358 5.51 8.25 17.43
N GLY A 359 6.20 8.14 18.56
CA GLY A 359 6.66 6.85 19.07
C GLY A 359 8.06 6.48 18.60
N SER A 360 8.42 5.22 18.81
CA SER A 360 9.73 4.68 18.42
C SER A 360 9.56 3.35 17.68
N CYS A 361 10.32 3.18 16.62
CA CYS A 361 10.44 1.92 15.92
C CYS A 361 11.88 1.43 15.99
N VAL A 362 12.08 0.15 16.19
CA VAL A 362 13.41 -0.46 16.09
C VAL A 362 13.80 -0.49 14.63
N THR A 363 14.63 0.46 14.23
CA THR A 363 15.23 0.49 12.91
C THR A 363 16.39 -0.50 12.87
N ARG A 364 16.35 -1.41 11.89
CA ARG A 364 17.39 -2.35 11.51
C ARG A 364 17.85 -3.39 12.55
N SER A 365 17.46 -4.62 12.33
CA SER A 365 18.41 -5.72 12.33
C SER A 365 18.40 -6.31 10.91
N LEU A 366 19.41 -6.00 10.11
CA LEU A 366 19.69 -6.69 8.85
C LEU A 366 20.31 -8.05 9.13
N ASP A 367 19.94 -8.69 10.25
CA ASP A 367 20.36 -10.06 10.52
C ASP A 367 19.73 -10.95 9.45
N PRO A 368 20.52 -11.58 8.58
CA PRO A 368 20.01 -12.35 7.44
C PRO A 368 19.30 -13.65 7.85
N LYS A 369 19.20 -13.94 9.14
CA LYS A 369 18.54 -15.18 9.57
C LYS A 369 17.05 -15.14 9.28
N PRO A 370 16.55 -16.19 8.56
CA PRO A 370 15.16 -16.35 8.19
C PRO A 370 14.22 -16.43 9.38
#